data_ebf14d5c29cc7b205f92e7e185092302
#
_entry.id   ebf14d5c29cc7b205f92e7e185092302
#
_cell.length_a   1.000
_cell.length_b   1.000
_cell.length_c   1.000
_cell.angle_alpha   90.00
_cell.angle_beta   90.00
_cell.angle_gamma   90.00
#
_symmetry.space_group_name_H-M   'P 1'
#
loop_
_entity.id
_entity.type
_entity.pdbx_description
1 polymer ?
#
loop_
_entity_poly.entity_id
_entity_poly.type
_entity_poly.pdbx_seq_one_letter_code
_entity_poly.pdbx_strand_id
1 'polypeptide(L)'
;MSKLKGLSLFANVGIAEAYMQELDVDIMVANEIDTERAHFYKDIYKKTHMICGDITDDEVRTQIVNAAIEKNVDFVMATPPCQGMSEAGLRLEFDSRNQLVWYAIDVIKRIKPKFAFLENVPKQLTTKIRLGDEIMLIPEFIKRELNGLYNFNKETLIMAKDHGVPQLRERNIFLLVRKDQNVEWEFPSKLPEITLEDAIGSLPSLDPLLREGLDETIKRFPEYEKKRQSGLAISKWHYPPKHSWKQVEWMMHTPTGKSAIYNEKFYPQKEDGTPVKAHHNHYRRMKWNMPCRTVTQNNGVISSLACVHPGRPYINQNGDTLYSDPRVLTIYELLIVMSLPLNWPIPQWANETFIRKVFGEGIPSNLVKEIMMVLLQNLSKEAK
;
A
#
# COMPACT_ATOMS: atom_id res chain seq x y z
N MET A 1 -7.23 -10.38 -28.58
CA MET A 1 -7.54 -8.97 -28.33
C MET A 1 -6.29 -8.13 -28.42
N SER A 2 -6.40 -6.85 -28.81
CA SER A 2 -5.30 -5.89 -28.62
C SER A 2 -5.10 -5.63 -27.12
N LYS A 3 -3.85 -5.55 -26.68
CA LYS A 3 -3.51 -5.19 -25.30
C LYS A 3 -4.13 -3.84 -24.93
N LEU A 4 -4.64 -3.70 -23.69
CA LEU A 4 -5.03 -2.40 -23.17
C LEU A 4 -3.79 -1.52 -22.96
N LYS A 5 -3.88 -0.27 -23.38
CA LYS A 5 -2.82 0.73 -23.21
C LYS A 5 -3.21 1.70 -22.10
N GLY A 6 -2.41 1.77 -21.05
CA GLY A 6 -2.71 2.51 -19.83
C GLY A 6 -1.92 3.78 -19.66
N LEU A 7 -2.52 4.74 -18.94
CA LEU A 7 -1.87 5.87 -18.27
C LEU A 7 -2.02 5.69 -16.76
N SER A 8 -0.92 5.81 -16.02
CA SER A 8 -0.94 5.84 -14.55
C SER A 8 -0.65 7.26 -14.05
N LEU A 9 -1.59 7.85 -13.31
CA LEU A 9 -1.46 9.15 -12.66
C LEU A 9 -1.20 8.96 -11.16
N PHE A 10 -0.30 9.76 -10.60
CA PHE A 10 0.19 9.61 -9.22
C PHE A 10 0.81 8.23 -9.00
N ALA A 11 1.63 7.81 -9.95
CA ALA A 11 2.06 6.42 -10.11
C ALA A 11 2.91 5.88 -8.95
N ASN A 12 3.41 6.75 -8.06
CA ASN A 12 4.34 6.37 -7.00
C ASN A 12 5.50 5.54 -7.59
N VAL A 13 5.79 4.36 -7.05
CA VAL A 13 6.81 3.43 -7.56
C VAL A 13 6.21 2.28 -8.40
N GLY A 14 4.92 2.35 -8.77
CA GLY A 14 4.28 1.34 -9.63
C GLY A 14 3.80 0.09 -8.90
N ILE A 15 3.38 0.19 -7.64
CA ILE A 15 2.85 -0.94 -6.87
C ILE A 15 1.54 -1.45 -7.47
N ALA A 16 0.64 -0.55 -7.86
CA ALA A 16 -0.63 -0.89 -8.46
C ALA A 16 -0.46 -1.62 -9.81
N GLU A 17 0.62 -1.32 -10.52
CA GLU A 17 0.95 -1.85 -11.85
C GLU A 17 1.68 -3.18 -11.82
N ALA A 18 2.03 -3.71 -10.66
CA ALA A 18 2.95 -4.86 -10.54
C ALA A 18 2.53 -6.11 -11.34
N TYR A 19 1.24 -6.29 -11.58
CA TYR A 19 0.69 -7.41 -12.37
C TYR A 19 0.16 -7.02 -13.75
N MET A 20 0.26 -5.76 -14.18
CA MET A 20 -0.35 -5.30 -15.43
C MET A 20 0.21 -6.03 -16.67
N GLN A 21 1.52 -6.30 -16.70
CA GLN A 21 2.11 -7.03 -17.83
C GLN A 21 1.61 -8.47 -17.94
N GLU A 22 1.32 -9.13 -16.81
CA GLU A 22 0.73 -10.48 -16.80
C GLU A 22 -0.71 -10.50 -17.32
N LEU A 23 -1.39 -9.35 -17.23
CA LEU A 23 -2.78 -9.17 -17.65
C LEU A 23 -2.93 -8.63 -19.09
N ASP A 24 -1.86 -8.58 -19.87
CA ASP A 24 -1.86 -7.93 -21.19
C ASP A 24 -2.32 -6.46 -21.15
N VAL A 25 -1.95 -5.74 -20.09
CA VAL A 25 -2.13 -4.30 -19.96
C VAL A 25 -0.75 -3.63 -19.95
N ASP A 26 -0.49 -2.80 -20.95
CA ASP A 26 0.77 -2.06 -21.05
C ASP A 26 0.58 -0.60 -20.55
N ILE A 27 1.20 -0.25 -19.46
CA ILE A 27 1.22 1.17 -19.00
C ILE A 27 2.20 1.93 -19.89
N MET A 28 1.66 2.72 -20.81
CA MET A 28 2.41 3.46 -21.83
C MET A 28 2.97 4.77 -21.31
N VAL A 29 2.24 5.44 -20.41
CA VAL A 29 2.58 6.72 -19.81
C VAL A 29 2.33 6.65 -18.31
N ALA A 30 3.21 7.28 -17.51
CA ALA A 30 3.02 7.45 -16.08
C ALA A 30 3.41 8.86 -15.64
N ASN A 31 2.77 9.38 -14.58
CA ASN A 31 3.14 10.66 -13.98
C ASN A 31 3.34 10.49 -12.47
N GLU A 32 4.40 11.09 -11.97
CA GLU A 32 4.76 11.20 -10.55
C GLU A 32 5.51 12.51 -10.32
N ILE A 33 5.21 13.19 -9.22
CA ILE A 33 5.85 14.48 -8.88
C ILE A 33 7.22 14.27 -8.21
N ASP A 34 7.35 13.21 -7.40
CA ASP A 34 8.57 12.93 -6.62
C ASP A 34 9.63 12.28 -7.52
N THR A 35 10.79 12.92 -7.63
CA THR A 35 11.87 12.47 -8.51
C THR A 35 12.46 11.13 -8.12
N GLU A 36 12.53 10.81 -6.81
CA GLU A 36 13.06 9.53 -6.32
C GLU A 36 12.08 8.39 -6.65
N ARG A 37 10.76 8.62 -6.50
CA ARG A 37 9.73 7.66 -6.91
C ARG A 37 9.69 7.46 -8.41
N ALA A 38 9.75 8.54 -9.19
CA ALA A 38 9.78 8.48 -10.64
C ALA A 38 11.03 7.73 -11.15
N HIS A 39 12.17 7.88 -10.49
CA HIS A 39 13.40 7.11 -10.77
C HIS A 39 13.18 5.63 -10.48
N PHE A 40 12.65 5.30 -9.31
CA PHE A 40 12.33 3.91 -8.94
C PHE A 40 11.38 3.27 -9.95
N TYR A 41 10.32 3.99 -10.33
CA TYR A 41 9.35 3.54 -11.34
C TYR A 41 10.04 3.23 -12.67
N LYS A 42 10.90 4.12 -13.17
CA LYS A 42 11.66 3.94 -14.42
C LYS A 42 12.57 2.71 -14.37
N ASP A 43 13.14 2.43 -13.21
CA ASP A 43 14.01 1.26 -13.04
C ASP A 43 13.25 -0.05 -13.18
N ILE A 44 12.00 -0.11 -12.80
CA ILE A 44 11.14 -1.30 -12.92
C ILE A 44 10.46 -1.35 -14.29
N TYR A 45 9.85 -0.25 -14.72
CA TYR A 45 8.98 -0.19 -15.89
C TYR A 45 9.67 0.52 -17.06
N LYS A 46 10.73 -0.09 -17.61
CA LYS A 46 11.62 0.47 -18.63
C LYS A 46 10.92 0.96 -19.92
N LYS A 47 9.75 0.40 -20.25
CA LYS A 47 8.99 0.74 -21.47
C LYS A 47 8.00 1.88 -21.27
N THR A 48 7.69 2.23 -20.05
CA THR A 48 6.74 3.30 -19.73
C THR A 48 7.39 4.68 -19.88
N HIS A 49 6.73 5.58 -20.57
CA HIS A 49 7.12 6.99 -20.63
C HIS A 49 6.74 7.68 -19.33
N MET A 50 7.69 7.82 -18.40
CA MET A 50 7.48 8.51 -17.12
C MET A 50 7.68 10.01 -17.30
N ILE A 51 6.64 10.78 -17.01
CA ILE A 51 6.65 12.23 -16.92
C ILE A 51 6.76 12.61 -15.44
N CYS A 52 7.96 13.04 -15.02
CA CYS A 52 8.20 13.50 -13.66
C CYS A 52 7.86 15.01 -13.57
N GLY A 53 6.80 15.35 -12.85
CA GLY A 53 6.35 16.73 -12.70
C GLY A 53 5.01 16.85 -11.98
N ASP A 54 4.70 18.07 -11.56
CA ASP A 54 3.46 18.39 -10.87
C ASP A 54 2.28 18.44 -11.86
N ILE A 55 1.30 17.57 -11.69
CA ILE A 55 0.09 17.51 -12.53
C ILE A 55 -0.77 18.80 -12.41
N THR A 56 -0.57 19.61 -11.37
CA THR A 56 -1.25 20.92 -11.24
C THR A 56 -0.73 21.96 -12.19
N ASP A 57 0.49 21.78 -12.70
CA ASP A 57 1.08 22.58 -13.76
C ASP A 57 0.41 22.26 -15.09
N ASP A 58 -0.08 23.29 -15.80
CA ASP A 58 -0.76 23.15 -17.09
C ASP A 58 0.16 22.59 -18.19
N GLU A 59 1.44 22.88 -18.13
CA GLU A 59 2.43 22.43 -19.12
C GLU A 59 2.67 20.91 -18.93
N VAL A 60 2.92 20.48 -17.69
CA VAL A 60 3.06 19.07 -17.33
C VAL A 60 1.79 18.28 -17.68
N ARG A 61 0.63 18.81 -17.33
CA ARG A 61 -0.65 18.15 -17.62
C ARG A 61 -0.91 18.05 -19.13
N THR A 62 -0.53 19.05 -19.90
CA THR A 62 -0.62 19.02 -21.37
C THR A 62 0.35 17.99 -21.96
N GLN A 63 1.57 17.87 -21.44
CA GLN A 63 2.50 16.80 -21.83
C GLN A 63 1.93 15.41 -21.58
N ILE A 64 1.31 15.18 -20.39
CA ILE A 64 0.65 13.91 -20.04
C ILE A 64 -0.44 13.57 -21.06
N VAL A 65 -1.34 14.53 -21.33
CA VAL A 65 -2.46 14.35 -22.27
C VAL A 65 -1.95 14.06 -23.70
N ASN A 66 -0.99 14.83 -24.19
CA ASN A 66 -0.44 14.64 -25.52
C ASN A 66 0.25 13.28 -25.67
N ALA A 67 1.06 12.88 -24.68
CA ALA A 67 1.71 11.57 -24.66
C ALA A 67 0.68 10.43 -24.63
N ALA A 68 -0.40 10.56 -23.86
CA ALA A 68 -1.46 9.57 -23.77
C ALA A 68 -2.23 9.43 -25.09
N ILE A 69 -2.54 10.55 -25.76
CA ILE A 69 -3.21 10.54 -27.08
C ILE A 69 -2.30 9.91 -28.14
N GLU A 70 -1.02 10.31 -28.21
CA GLU A 70 -0.03 9.75 -29.14
C GLU A 70 0.11 8.24 -28.98
N LYS A 71 0.13 7.73 -27.73
CA LYS A 71 0.23 6.31 -27.44
C LYS A 71 -1.09 5.54 -27.59
N ASN A 72 -2.19 6.23 -27.92
CA ASN A 72 -3.54 5.68 -28.02
C ASN A 72 -3.95 4.98 -26.70
N VAL A 73 -3.83 5.70 -25.58
CA VAL A 73 -4.23 5.21 -24.25
C VAL A 73 -5.75 5.03 -24.21
N ASP A 74 -6.20 3.86 -23.78
CA ASP A 74 -7.62 3.50 -23.64
C ASP A 74 -8.04 3.17 -22.19
N PHE A 75 -7.08 3.16 -21.26
CA PHE A 75 -7.27 2.95 -19.82
C PHE A 75 -6.51 3.99 -19.00
N VAL A 76 -7.14 4.60 -17.99
CA VAL A 76 -6.49 5.52 -17.05
C VAL A 76 -6.65 4.99 -15.64
N MET A 77 -5.56 4.82 -14.91
CA MET A 77 -5.54 4.60 -13.47
C MET A 77 -5.06 5.85 -12.76
N ALA A 78 -5.81 6.31 -11.76
CA ALA A 78 -5.45 7.48 -10.97
C ALA A 78 -5.64 7.21 -9.48
N THR A 79 -4.57 7.41 -8.70
CA THR A 79 -4.52 7.17 -7.26
C THR A 79 -4.05 8.44 -6.53
N PRO A 80 -4.84 9.56 -6.59
CA PRO A 80 -4.41 10.83 -6.03
C PRO A 80 -4.14 10.74 -4.52
N PRO A 81 -3.14 11.47 -3.98
CA PRO A 81 -2.79 11.40 -2.57
C PRO A 81 -3.95 11.72 -1.63
N CYS A 82 -4.05 10.94 -0.55
CA CYS A 82 -5.10 11.06 0.47
C CYS A 82 -4.63 11.78 1.76
N GLN A 83 -3.50 12.48 1.74
CA GLN A 83 -2.87 12.99 2.97
C GLN A 83 -3.71 14.01 3.73
N GLY A 84 -4.60 14.75 3.06
CA GLY A 84 -5.59 15.61 3.70
C GLY A 84 -6.81 14.87 4.27
N MET A 85 -7.05 13.63 3.85
CA MET A 85 -8.24 12.84 4.16
C MET A 85 -7.95 11.67 5.14
N SER A 86 -6.71 11.17 5.22
CA SER A 86 -6.39 9.97 6.00
C SER A 86 -6.57 10.21 7.51
N GLU A 87 -6.97 9.15 8.25
CA GLU A 87 -7.10 9.21 9.72
C GLU A 87 -5.78 9.54 10.42
N ALA A 88 -4.65 9.25 9.80
CA ALA A 88 -3.32 9.59 10.27
C ALA A 88 -2.84 11.00 9.85
N GLY A 89 -3.61 11.72 9.01
CA GLY A 89 -3.29 13.07 8.53
C GLY A 89 -3.85 14.18 9.43
N LEU A 90 -3.49 15.44 9.11
CA LEU A 90 -3.89 16.64 9.87
C LEU A 90 -5.38 17.02 9.72
N ARG A 91 -6.16 16.31 8.90
CA ARG A 91 -7.62 16.51 8.67
C ARG A 91 -8.00 17.97 8.40
N LEU A 92 -7.22 18.66 7.59
CA LEU A 92 -7.54 20.04 7.20
C LEU A 92 -8.73 20.00 6.21
N GLU A 93 -9.82 20.68 6.53
CA GLU A 93 -11.09 20.62 5.80
C GLU A 93 -10.98 21.02 4.33
N PHE A 94 -10.01 21.88 3.99
CA PHE A 94 -9.73 22.36 2.62
C PHE A 94 -8.25 22.23 2.26
N ASP A 95 -7.65 21.07 2.55
CA ASP A 95 -6.29 20.76 2.11
C ASP A 95 -6.22 20.81 0.57
N SER A 96 -5.27 21.55 0.02
CA SER A 96 -5.10 21.72 -1.45
C SER A 96 -4.91 20.37 -2.16
N ARG A 97 -4.39 19.37 -1.46
CA ARG A 97 -4.21 18.01 -1.99
C ARG A 97 -5.54 17.28 -2.25
N ASN A 98 -6.63 17.68 -1.58
CA ASN A 98 -7.95 17.15 -1.87
C ASN A 98 -8.46 17.57 -3.26
N GLN A 99 -7.87 18.63 -3.84
CA GLN A 99 -8.19 19.12 -5.19
C GLN A 99 -7.46 18.33 -6.28
N LEU A 100 -6.47 17.49 -5.96
CA LEU A 100 -5.72 16.72 -6.95
C LEU A 100 -6.62 15.79 -7.79
N VAL A 101 -7.75 15.36 -7.25
CA VAL A 101 -8.77 14.63 -8.01
C VAL A 101 -9.30 15.43 -9.21
N TRP A 102 -9.38 16.76 -9.10
CA TRP A 102 -9.81 17.62 -10.19
C TRP A 102 -8.90 17.49 -11.41
N TYR A 103 -7.59 17.49 -11.19
CA TYR A 103 -6.60 17.39 -12.27
C TYR A 103 -6.62 15.99 -12.94
N ALA A 104 -6.86 14.93 -12.16
CA ALA A 104 -7.08 13.58 -12.73
C ALA A 104 -8.33 13.56 -13.63
N ILE A 105 -9.42 14.19 -13.21
CA ILE A 105 -10.65 14.28 -13.99
C ILE A 105 -10.46 15.13 -15.25
N ASP A 106 -9.70 16.25 -15.18
CA ASP A 106 -9.37 17.04 -16.36
C ASP A 106 -8.62 16.20 -17.41
N VAL A 107 -7.61 15.44 -16.98
CA VAL A 107 -6.89 14.52 -17.87
C VAL A 107 -7.84 13.49 -18.50
N ILE A 108 -8.71 12.84 -17.70
CA ILE A 108 -9.70 11.86 -18.20
C ILE A 108 -10.66 12.51 -19.22
N LYS A 109 -11.14 13.73 -18.96
CA LYS A 109 -12.04 14.46 -19.88
C LYS A 109 -11.37 14.81 -21.21
N ARG A 110 -10.08 15.13 -21.19
CA ARG A 110 -9.30 15.48 -22.39
C ARG A 110 -8.94 14.26 -23.22
N ILE A 111 -8.55 13.14 -22.59
CA ILE A 111 -8.17 11.88 -23.27
C ILE A 111 -9.41 11.08 -23.68
N LYS A 112 -10.46 11.06 -22.85
CA LYS A 112 -11.67 10.24 -22.97
C LYS A 112 -11.34 8.74 -23.15
N PRO A 113 -10.55 8.14 -22.23
CA PRO A 113 -10.21 6.71 -22.30
C PRO A 113 -11.48 5.86 -22.29
N LYS A 114 -11.40 4.60 -22.76
CA LYS A 114 -12.53 3.65 -22.70
C LYS A 114 -12.85 3.28 -21.25
N PHE A 115 -11.82 3.19 -20.40
CA PHE A 115 -11.92 2.77 -19.00
C PHE A 115 -11.12 3.69 -18.10
N ALA A 116 -11.61 3.92 -16.88
CA ALA A 116 -10.82 4.60 -15.87
C ALA A 116 -11.05 3.97 -14.48
N PHE A 117 -9.98 3.95 -13.69
CA PHE A 117 -9.91 3.44 -12.33
C PHE A 117 -9.46 4.59 -11.42
N LEU A 118 -10.34 5.05 -10.53
CA LEU A 118 -10.04 6.12 -9.59
C LEU A 118 -10.06 5.55 -8.17
N GLU A 119 -8.91 5.53 -7.49
CA GLU A 119 -8.76 4.96 -6.16
C GLU A 119 -8.47 6.03 -5.11
N ASN A 120 -9.01 5.84 -3.93
CA ASN A 120 -8.65 6.60 -2.74
C ASN A 120 -9.04 5.84 -1.45
N VAL A 121 -8.80 6.48 -0.30
CA VAL A 121 -9.29 5.99 1.00
C VAL A 121 -10.81 6.21 1.15
N PRO A 122 -11.52 5.42 1.99
CA PRO A 122 -12.98 5.57 2.22
C PRO A 122 -13.40 6.98 2.63
N LYS A 123 -12.53 7.70 3.34
CA LYS A 123 -12.79 9.07 3.78
C LYS A 123 -13.07 10.04 2.63
N GLN A 124 -12.64 9.73 1.41
CA GLN A 124 -12.95 10.51 0.20
C GLN A 124 -14.47 10.70 0.02
N LEU A 125 -15.28 9.70 0.40
CA LEU A 125 -16.74 9.74 0.28
C LEU A 125 -17.40 10.87 1.09
N THR A 126 -16.75 11.32 2.16
CA THR A 126 -17.24 12.39 3.05
C THR A 126 -16.37 13.64 3.03
N THR A 127 -15.38 13.69 2.15
CA THR A 127 -14.49 14.85 2.01
C THR A 127 -15.06 15.84 1.01
N LYS A 128 -15.01 17.12 1.39
CA LYS A 128 -15.44 18.23 0.56
C LYS A 128 -14.28 18.86 -0.18
N ILE A 129 -14.56 19.38 -1.36
CA ILE A 129 -13.65 20.25 -2.14
C ILE A 129 -14.33 21.58 -2.40
N ARG A 130 -13.52 22.60 -2.63
CA ARG A 130 -13.98 23.94 -3.02
C ARG A 130 -13.59 24.21 -4.48
N LEU A 131 -14.54 24.61 -5.29
CA LEU A 131 -14.40 24.95 -6.70
C LEU A 131 -14.94 26.39 -6.90
N GLY A 132 -14.05 27.38 -6.80
CA GLY A 132 -14.48 28.77 -6.71
C GLY A 132 -15.30 29.00 -5.42
N ASP A 133 -16.55 29.46 -5.57
CA ASP A 133 -17.46 29.69 -4.45
C ASP A 133 -18.30 28.45 -4.08
N GLU A 134 -18.26 27.39 -4.88
CA GLU A 134 -19.03 26.18 -4.66
C GLU A 134 -18.26 25.17 -3.78
N ILE A 135 -18.97 24.56 -2.83
CA ILE A 135 -18.44 23.49 -1.98
C ILE A 135 -19.30 22.25 -2.19
N MET A 136 -18.67 21.12 -2.54
CA MET A 136 -19.37 19.85 -2.72
C MET A 136 -18.53 18.67 -2.24
N LEU A 137 -19.14 17.50 -2.11
CA LEU A 137 -18.41 16.25 -1.84
C LEU A 137 -17.62 15.81 -3.06
N ILE A 138 -16.45 15.20 -2.84
CA ILE A 138 -15.62 14.65 -3.94
C ILE A 138 -16.41 13.67 -4.81
N PRO A 139 -17.20 12.71 -4.29
CA PRO A 139 -17.99 11.81 -5.12
C PRO A 139 -19.04 12.53 -5.99
N GLU A 140 -19.65 13.60 -5.46
CA GLU A 140 -20.61 14.43 -6.23
C GLU A 140 -19.89 15.13 -7.38
N PHE A 141 -18.72 15.67 -7.12
CA PHE A 141 -17.87 16.28 -8.14
C PHE A 141 -17.49 15.29 -9.24
N ILE A 142 -16.98 14.10 -8.87
CA ILE A 142 -16.60 13.04 -9.83
C ILE A 142 -17.80 12.67 -10.72
N LYS A 143 -18.97 12.45 -10.12
CA LYS A 143 -20.18 12.11 -10.86
C LYS A 143 -20.64 13.25 -11.75
N ARG A 144 -20.67 14.49 -11.25
CA ARG A 144 -21.04 15.67 -12.03
C ARG A 144 -20.21 15.80 -13.31
N GLU A 145 -18.90 15.66 -13.19
CA GLU A 145 -17.96 15.86 -14.29
C GLU A 145 -17.92 14.73 -15.32
N LEU A 146 -18.20 13.49 -14.88
CA LEU A 146 -17.97 12.30 -15.71
C LEU A 146 -19.25 11.52 -16.08
N ASN A 147 -20.39 11.71 -15.38
CA ASN A 147 -21.61 10.96 -15.65
C ASN A 147 -22.20 11.16 -17.08
N GLY A 148 -21.86 12.27 -17.73
CA GLY A 148 -22.23 12.47 -19.15
C GLY A 148 -21.53 11.50 -20.10
N LEU A 149 -20.33 11.05 -19.75
CA LEU A 149 -19.43 10.23 -20.61
C LEU A 149 -19.29 8.79 -20.14
N TYR A 150 -19.44 8.50 -18.84
CA TYR A 150 -19.13 7.20 -18.25
C TYR A 150 -20.29 6.64 -17.44
N ASN A 151 -20.38 5.31 -17.43
CA ASN A 151 -21.12 4.51 -16.46
C ASN A 151 -20.16 4.21 -15.28
N PHE A 152 -20.72 4.11 -14.07
CA PHE A 152 -19.98 3.85 -12.84
C PHE A 152 -20.36 2.48 -12.27
N ASN A 153 -19.44 1.83 -11.55
CA ASN A 153 -19.76 0.66 -10.73
C ASN A 153 -20.81 1.01 -9.65
N LYS A 154 -21.56 0.00 -9.24
CA LYS A 154 -22.66 0.16 -8.26
C LYS A 154 -22.13 0.48 -6.86
N GLU A 155 -21.15 -0.32 -6.42
CA GLU A 155 -20.49 -0.15 -5.13
C GLU A 155 -19.06 0.34 -5.32
N THR A 156 -18.61 1.27 -4.47
CA THR A 156 -17.28 1.85 -4.58
C THR A 156 -16.35 1.45 -3.42
N LEU A 157 -16.89 0.92 -2.32
CA LEU A 157 -16.08 0.44 -1.20
C LEU A 157 -15.71 -1.02 -1.39
N ILE A 158 -14.43 -1.32 -1.23
CA ILE A 158 -13.88 -2.68 -1.36
C ILE A 158 -12.87 -2.95 -0.24
N MET A 159 -12.95 -4.14 0.35
CA MET A 159 -12.04 -4.60 1.41
C MET A 159 -11.04 -5.59 0.82
N ALA A 160 -9.76 -5.24 0.83
CA ALA A 160 -8.70 -6.03 0.20
C ALA A 160 -8.64 -7.50 0.69
N LYS A 161 -8.89 -7.75 1.99
CA LYS A 161 -8.91 -9.11 2.56
C LYS A 161 -9.94 -10.04 1.92
N ASP A 162 -10.99 -9.50 1.34
CA ASP A 162 -12.05 -10.26 0.67
C ASP A 162 -11.69 -10.64 -0.78
N HIS A 163 -10.48 -10.27 -1.25
CA HIS A 163 -10.02 -10.45 -2.63
C HIS A 163 -8.57 -10.97 -2.71
N GLY A 164 -8.25 -11.97 -1.87
CA GLY A 164 -6.96 -12.67 -1.91
C GLY A 164 -5.76 -11.86 -1.40
N VAL A 165 -6.00 -10.79 -0.63
CA VAL A 165 -4.95 -9.97 -0.01
C VAL A 165 -4.93 -10.20 1.49
N PRO A 166 -3.82 -10.64 2.11
CA PRO A 166 -3.74 -10.88 3.55
C PRO A 166 -3.63 -9.57 4.35
N GLN A 167 -4.50 -8.59 4.04
CA GLN A 167 -4.45 -7.26 4.68
C GLN A 167 -5.85 -6.65 4.86
N LEU A 168 -6.10 -6.12 6.07
CA LEU A 168 -7.28 -5.31 6.41
C LEU A 168 -7.11 -3.89 5.85
N ARG A 169 -7.39 -3.71 4.55
CA ARG A 169 -7.24 -2.43 3.84
C ARG A 169 -8.48 -2.16 3.02
N GLU A 170 -9.28 -1.19 3.45
CA GLU A 170 -10.46 -0.74 2.75
C GLU A 170 -10.13 0.41 1.79
N ARG A 171 -10.72 0.40 0.60
CA ARG A 171 -10.55 1.43 -0.44
C ARG A 171 -11.87 1.84 -1.04
N ASN A 172 -11.92 3.10 -1.47
CA ASN A 172 -12.96 3.62 -2.33
C ASN A 172 -12.44 3.64 -3.77
N ILE A 173 -13.12 2.94 -4.68
CA ILE A 173 -12.70 2.81 -6.07
C ILE A 173 -13.87 3.05 -6.99
N PHE A 174 -13.78 4.07 -7.85
CA PHE A 174 -14.70 4.26 -8.96
C PHE A 174 -14.13 3.55 -10.19
N LEU A 175 -14.91 2.63 -10.74
CA LEU A 175 -14.67 1.95 -12.00
C LEU A 175 -15.55 2.60 -13.06
N LEU A 176 -14.95 3.13 -14.10
CA LEU A 176 -15.59 3.95 -15.11
C LEU A 176 -15.51 3.24 -16.46
N VAL A 177 -16.65 3.03 -17.07
CA VAL A 177 -16.77 2.48 -18.43
C VAL A 177 -17.40 3.54 -19.32
N ARG A 178 -16.70 3.97 -20.39
CA ARG A 178 -17.24 4.96 -21.32
C ARG A 178 -18.51 4.41 -21.98
N LYS A 179 -19.53 5.25 -22.12
CA LYS A 179 -20.91 4.82 -22.50
C LYS A 179 -21.03 4.17 -23.88
N ASP A 180 -20.04 4.37 -24.75
CA ASP A 180 -19.96 3.70 -26.05
C ASP A 180 -19.36 2.28 -25.99
N GLN A 181 -18.91 1.85 -24.78
CA GLN A 181 -18.44 0.49 -24.55
C GLN A 181 -19.57 -0.35 -23.96
N ASN A 182 -19.86 -1.48 -24.59
CA ASN A 182 -20.92 -2.38 -24.15
C ASN A 182 -20.36 -3.43 -23.18
N VAL A 183 -19.73 -3.00 -22.08
CA VAL A 183 -19.13 -3.87 -21.08
C VAL A 183 -19.47 -3.38 -19.68
N GLU A 184 -19.72 -4.31 -18.76
CA GLU A 184 -19.85 -4.01 -17.34
C GLU A 184 -18.50 -4.21 -16.63
N TRP A 185 -18.19 -3.31 -15.68
CA TRP A 185 -17.01 -3.42 -14.85
C TRP A 185 -17.38 -3.18 -13.37
N GLU A 186 -17.46 -4.27 -12.64
CA GLU A 186 -17.81 -4.32 -11.23
C GLU A 186 -16.68 -4.96 -10.43
N PHE A 187 -16.78 -4.96 -9.11
CA PHE A 187 -15.81 -5.65 -8.27
C PHE A 187 -15.86 -7.17 -8.44
N PRO A 188 -14.73 -7.87 -8.27
CA PRO A 188 -14.68 -9.33 -8.30
C PRO A 188 -15.46 -9.96 -7.16
N SER A 189 -15.86 -11.22 -7.31
CA SER A 189 -16.46 -12.00 -6.22
C SER A 189 -15.49 -12.13 -5.04
N LYS A 190 -16.03 -12.22 -3.83
CA LYS A 190 -15.24 -12.40 -2.62
C LYS A 190 -14.53 -13.76 -2.60
N LEU A 191 -13.30 -13.76 -2.12
CA LEU A 191 -12.47 -14.91 -1.86
C LEU A 191 -12.35 -15.19 -0.35
N PRO A 192 -11.97 -16.40 0.05
CA PRO A 192 -11.67 -16.70 1.46
C PRO A 192 -10.57 -15.76 2.01
N GLU A 193 -10.72 -15.39 3.29
CA GLU A 193 -9.76 -14.56 3.99
C GLU A 193 -8.44 -15.33 4.18
N ILE A 194 -7.31 -14.66 3.94
CA ILE A 194 -5.96 -15.16 4.18
C ILE A 194 -5.43 -14.52 5.46
N THR A 195 -5.15 -15.34 6.47
CA THR A 195 -4.61 -14.88 7.76
C THR A 195 -3.10 -14.64 7.68
N LEU A 196 -2.52 -13.99 8.70
CA LEU A 196 -1.06 -13.89 8.81
C LEU A 196 -0.41 -15.26 8.99
N GLU A 197 -1.09 -16.22 9.66
CA GLU A 197 -0.61 -17.59 9.77
C GLU A 197 -0.46 -18.23 8.38
N ASP A 198 -1.46 -18.09 7.52
CA ASP A 198 -1.43 -18.61 6.16
C ASP A 198 -0.36 -17.94 5.31
N ALA A 199 -0.19 -16.62 5.48
CA ALA A 199 0.67 -15.80 4.64
C ALA A 199 2.15 -15.88 4.98
N ILE A 200 2.51 -15.83 6.27
CA ILE A 200 3.90 -15.71 6.74
C ILE A 200 4.27 -16.69 7.87
N GLY A 201 3.32 -17.51 8.33
CA GLY A 201 3.53 -18.40 9.49
C GLY A 201 4.58 -19.47 9.30
N SER A 202 4.89 -19.85 8.05
CA SER A 202 5.93 -20.81 7.67
C SER A 202 7.33 -20.20 7.47
N LEU A 203 7.46 -18.87 7.52
CA LEU A 203 8.76 -18.23 7.37
C LEU A 203 9.64 -18.43 8.60
N PRO A 204 10.98 -18.44 8.43
CA PRO A 204 11.91 -18.52 9.55
C PRO A 204 11.71 -17.37 10.54
N SER A 205 11.71 -17.70 11.85
CA SER A 205 11.72 -16.68 12.91
C SER A 205 13.02 -15.89 12.88
N LEU A 206 12.93 -14.58 13.08
CA LEU A 206 14.07 -13.66 13.05
C LEU A 206 14.14 -12.83 14.33
N ASP A 207 15.31 -12.79 14.94
CA ASP A 207 15.60 -11.83 16.00
C ASP A 207 15.94 -10.47 15.39
N PRO A 208 15.55 -9.32 16.00
CA PRO A 208 15.89 -8.00 15.49
C PRO A 208 17.38 -7.71 15.59
N LEU A 209 17.92 -6.90 14.68
CA LEU A 209 19.22 -6.27 14.87
C LEU A 209 19.08 -5.12 15.88
N LEU A 210 19.90 -5.09 16.92
CA LEU A 210 19.86 -4.01 17.89
C LEU A 210 20.61 -2.76 17.37
N ARG A 211 20.07 -1.57 17.71
CA ARG A 211 20.73 -0.29 17.39
C ARG A 211 22.05 -0.13 18.15
N GLU A 212 22.16 -0.81 19.27
CA GLU A 212 23.31 -0.84 20.15
C GLU A 212 24.51 -1.60 19.56
N GLY A 213 24.29 -2.31 18.44
CA GLY A 213 25.34 -2.97 17.67
C GLY A 213 25.20 -4.49 17.61
N LEU A 214 26.07 -5.11 16.77
CA LEU A 214 26.02 -6.55 16.54
C LEU A 214 26.43 -7.36 17.78
N ASP A 215 27.44 -6.91 18.53
CA ASP A 215 27.92 -7.61 19.73
C ASP A 215 26.81 -7.68 20.80
N GLU A 216 26.11 -6.58 21.03
CA GLU A 216 24.99 -6.57 21.98
C GLU A 216 23.81 -7.40 21.44
N THR A 217 23.62 -7.45 20.10
CA THR A 217 22.63 -8.31 19.48
C THR A 217 22.93 -9.79 19.72
N ILE A 218 24.16 -10.24 19.48
CA ILE A 218 24.56 -11.64 19.68
C ILE A 218 24.49 -12.02 21.15
N LYS A 219 24.87 -11.11 22.06
CA LYS A 219 24.78 -11.33 23.51
C LYS A 219 23.33 -11.56 23.96
N ARG A 220 22.36 -10.82 23.41
CA ARG A 220 20.94 -10.94 23.74
C ARG A 220 20.25 -12.07 23.00
N PHE A 221 20.68 -12.35 21.78
CA PHE A 221 20.13 -13.35 20.86
C PHE A 221 21.27 -14.25 20.34
N PRO A 222 21.68 -15.29 21.10
CA PRO A 222 22.81 -16.17 20.69
C PRO A 222 22.62 -16.85 19.34
N GLU A 223 21.36 -17.09 18.91
CA GLU A 223 21.04 -17.70 17.61
C GLU A 223 20.83 -16.67 16.48
N TYR A 224 21.07 -15.37 16.73
CA TYR A 224 20.82 -14.28 15.77
C TYR A 224 21.38 -14.58 14.38
N GLU A 225 22.66 -14.95 14.28
CA GLU A 225 23.31 -15.16 12.99
C GLU A 225 22.72 -16.38 12.25
N LYS A 226 22.43 -17.47 12.94
CA LYS A 226 21.78 -18.65 12.37
C LYS A 226 20.38 -18.28 11.81
N LYS A 227 19.56 -17.57 12.56
CA LYS A 227 18.24 -17.10 12.13
C LYS A 227 18.35 -16.14 10.96
N ARG A 228 19.31 -15.19 11.00
CA ARG A 228 19.58 -14.25 9.91
C ARG A 228 19.90 -14.98 8.61
N GLN A 229 20.77 -15.99 8.66
CA GLN A 229 21.12 -16.82 7.48
C GLN A 229 19.92 -17.60 6.96
N SER A 230 19.09 -18.16 7.85
CA SER A 230 17.85 -18.83 7.45
C SER A 230 16.88 -17.91 6.72
N GLY A 231 16.74 -16.67 7.17
CA GLY A 231 15.95 -15.66 6.47
C GLY A 231 16.52 -15.29 5.10
N LEU A 232 17.81 -15.01 5.04
CA LEU A 232 18.49 -14.66 3.78
C LEU A 232 18.47 -15.79 2.75
N ALA A 233 18.38 -17.06 3.19
CA ALA A 233 18.21 -18.20 2.29
C ALA A 233 16.84 -18.19 1.58
N ILE A 234 15.82 -17.58 2.18
CA ILE A 234 14.50 -17.40 1.55
C ILE A 234 14.54 -16.21 0.58
N SER A 235 15.02 -15.05 1.06
CA SER A 235 15.11 -13.82 0.25
C SER A 235 16.11 -12.85 0.85
N LYS A 236 16.83 -12.13 -0.02
CA LYS A 236 17.65 -10.99 0.41
C LYS A 236 16.87 -9.92 1.19
N TRP A 237 15.55 -9.90 1.06
CA TRP A 237 14.63 -8.97 1.74
C TRP A 237 14.04 -9.53 3.04
N HIS A 238 14.33 -10.80 3.37
CA HIS A 238 13.94 -11.42 4.64
C HIS A 238 15.10 -11.38 5.63
N TYR A 239 15.43 -10.17 6.07
CA TYR A 239 16.50 -9.90 7.03
C TYR A 239 15.97 -9.13 8.25
N PRO A 240 16.67 -9.22 9.41
CA PRO A 240 16.20 -8.60 10.66
C PRO A 240 16.13 -7.08 10.58
N PRO A 241 14.96 -6.45 10.86
CA PRO A 241 14.85 -5.01 11.03
C PRO A 241 15.64 -4.52 12.25
N LYS A 242 16.03 -3.24 12.26
CA LYS A 242 16.86 -2.63 13.32
C LYS A 242 15.99 -1.88 14.34
N HIS A 243 16.09 -2.28 15.63
CA HIS A 243 15.34 -1.68 16.73
C HIS A 243 16.23 -1.43 17.96
N SER A 244 15.83 -0.50 18.87
CA SER A 244 16.52 -0.34 20.15
C SER A 244 16.17 -1.48 21.10
N TRP A 245 17.13 -1.89 21.96
CA TRP A 245 16.92 -2.93 22.95
C TRP A 245 15.66 -2.69 23.78
N LYS A 246 15.49 -1.45 24.29
CA LYS A 246 14.33 -1.08 25.11
C LYS A 246 13.00 -1.40 24.44
N GLN A 247 12.85 -1.13 23.14
CA GLN A 247 11.62 -1.47 22.39
C GLN A 247 11.48 -2.98 22.16
N VAL A 248 12.57 -3.65 21.88
CA VAL A 248 12.62 -5.11 21.69
C VAL A 248 12.21 -5.82 22.98
N GLU A 249 12.75 -5.42 24.12
CA GLU A 249 12.42 -5.99 25.43
C GLU A 249 10.92 -5.85 25.75
N TRP A 250 10.31 -4.68 25.50
CA TRP A 250 8.86 -4.53 25.67
C TRP A 250 8.08 -5.53 24.81
N MET A 251 8.51 -5.71 23.56
CA MET A 251 7.85 -6.65 22.65
C MET A 251 8.08 -8.10 23.04
N MET A 252 9.23 -8.49 23.57
CA MET A 252 9.47 -9.84 24.09
C MET A 252 8.46 -10.22 25.17
N HIS A 253 8.04 -9.25 26.00
CA HIS A 253 7.06 -9.44 27.07
C HIS A 253 5.60 -9.14 26.65
N THR A 254 5.35 -8.86 25.35
CA THR A 254 4.01 -8.53 24.85
C THR A 254 3.39 -9.70 24.13
N PRO A 255 2.23 -10.22 24.62
CA PRO A 255 1.53 -11.32 23.96
C PRO A 255 1.04 -10.97 22.54
N THR A 256 0.94 -12.00 21.69
CA THR A 256 0.33 -11.90 20.37
C THR A 256 -1.03 -11.19 20.43
N GLY A 257 -1.23 -10.21 19.58
CA GLY A 257 -2.46 -9.42 19.52
C GLY A 257 -2.65 -8.39 20.64
N LYS A 258 -1.67 -8.24 21.54
CA LYS A 258 -1.72 -7.25 22.62
C LYS A 258 -0.78 -6.07 22.34
N SER A 259 -0.97 -4.99 23.08
CA SER A 259 -0.09 -3.82 23.05
C SER A 259 0.74 -3.75 24.32
N ALA A 260 2.02 -3.43 24.18
CA ALA A 260 2.94 -3.28 25.31
C ALA A 260 2.54 -2.19 26.32
N ILE A 261 1.68 -1.23 25.92
CA ILE A 261 1.19 -0.20 26.84
C ILE A 261 0.38 -0.78 28.02
N TYR A 262 -0.09 -2.02 27.91
CA TYR A 262 -0.84 -2.74 28.96
C TYR A 262 0.00 -3.76 29.71
N ASN A 263 1.31 -3.87 29.45
CA ASN A 263 2.19 -4.73 30.24
C ASN A 263 2.36 -4.12 31.63
N GLU A 264 2.40 -4.95 32.66
CA GLU A 264 2.57 -4.51 34.05
C GLU A 264 3.98 -4.01 34.33
N LYS A 265 5.01 -4.69 33.76
CA LYS A 265 6.43 -4.42 34.08
C LYS A 265 7.21 -3.88 32.88
N PHE A 266 7.05 -4.42 31.68
CA PHE A 266 7.82 -4.05 30.48
C PHE A 266 6.95 -3.25 29.51
N TYR A 267 6.58 -2.03 29.88
CA TYR A 267 5.73 -1.12 29.09
C TYR A 267 6.52 0.07 28.54
N PRO A 268 6.05 0.73 27.48
CA PRO A 268 6.70 1.89 26.91
C PRO A 268 6.83 3.06 27.89
N GLN A 269 8.08 3.49 28.11
CA GLN A 269 8.43 4.58 29.02
C GLN A 269 9.28 5.62 28.30
N LYS A 270 9.15 6.87 28.73
CA LYS A 270 10.07 7.96 28.39
C LYS A 270 11.41 7.80 29.10
N GLU A 271 12.36 8.68 28.82
CA GLU A 271 13.67 8.68 29.47
C GLU A 271 13.57 8.91 30.98
N ASP A 272 12.60 9.72 31.42
CA ASP A 272 12.31 10.00 32.82
C ASP A 272 11.56 8.88 33.57
N GLY A 273 11.30 7.73 32.90
CA GLY A 273 10.57 6.59 33.46
C GLY A 273 9.05 6.73 33.41
N THR A 274 8.51 7.87 33.00
CA THR A 274 7.05 8.04 32.90
C THR A 274 6.45 7.23 31.74
N PRO A 275 5.24 6.63 31.89
CA PRO A 275 4.59 5.90 30.81
C PRO A 275 4.34 6.76 29.57
N VAL A 276 4.56 6.19 28.39
CA VAL A 276 4.21 6.83 27.13
C VAL A 276 2.69 6.82 26.98
N LYS A 277 2.08 7.99 26.82
CA LYS A 277 0.67 8.09 26.45
C LYS A 277 0.52 7.75 24.98
N ALA A 278 -0.06 6.60 24.67
CA ALA A 278 -0.27 6.12 23.30
C ALA A 278 -1.64 5.47 23.15
N HIS A 279 -2.15 5.47 21.92
CA HIS A 279 -3.37 4.76 21.59
C HIS A 279 -3.13 3.24 21.64
N HIS A 280 -4.16 2.45 21.99
CA HIS A 280 -4.09 0.99 22.14
C HIS A 280 -3.56 0.23 20.92
N ASN A 281 -3.50 0.85 19.75
CA ASN A 281 -2.93 0.25 18.53
C ASN A 281 -1.41 0.52 18.37
N HIS A 282 -0.82 1.36 19.21
CA HIS A 282 0.63 1.56 19.23
C HIS A 282 1.32 0.44 20.01
N TYR A 283 2.59 0.16 19.71
CA TYR A 283 3.38 -0.91 20.34
C TYR A 283 2.63 -2.24 20.38
N ARG A 284 1.88 -2.54 19.30
CA ARG A 284 0.96 -3.67 19.27
C ARG A 284 1.44 -4.76 18.33
N ARG A 285 1.48 -6.00 18.85
CA ARG A 285 1.64 -7.20 18.02
C ARG A 285 0.36 -7.49 17.24
N MET A 286 0.51 -7.89 16.00
CA MET A 286 -0.59 -8.40 15.18
C MET A 286 -1.05 -9.77 15.69
N LYS A 287 -2.07 -10.34 15.07
CA LYS A 287 -2.61 -11.66 15.41
C LYS A 287 -2.37 -12.65 14.27
N TRP A 288 -2.02 -13.89 14.61
CA TRP A 288 -1.85 -14.93 13.60
C TRP A 288 -3.14 -15.28 12.85
N ASN A 289 -4.25 -15.38 13.56
CA ASN A 289 -5.57 -15.75 13.03
C ASN A 289 -6.35 -14.60 12.38
N MET A 290 -5.69 -13.56 11.96
CA MET A 290 -6.27 -12.41 11.27
C MET A 290 -5.35 -11.97 10.12
N PRO A 291 -5.88 -11.33 9.07
CA PRO A 291 -5.03 -10.63 8.11
C PRO A 291 -4.18 -9.55 8.76
N CYS A 292 -3.11 -9.17 8.09
CA CYS A 292 -2.28 -8.03 8.48
C CYS A 292 -3.14 -6.76 8.63
N ARG A 293 -2.81 -5.94 9.60
CA ARG A 293 -3.39 -4.59 9.70
C ARG A 293 -2.92 -3.75 8.51
N THR A 294 -3.66 -2.67 8.21
CA THR A 294 -3.25 -1.75 7.14
C THR A 294 -1.80 -1.32 7.29
N VAL A 295 -0.97 -1.66 6.31
CA VAL A 295 0.41 -1.19 6.23
C VAL A 295 0.40 0.31 6.00
N THR A 296 1.04 1.08 6.89
CA THR A 296 1.15 2.55 6.82
C THR A 296 2.57 2.96 6.42
N GLN A 297 2.81 4.25 6.13
CA GLN A 297 4.14 4.77 5.81
C GLN A 297 5.18 4.52 6.92
N ASN A 298 4.74 4.49 8.19
CA ASN A 298 5.60 4.32 9.36
C ASN A 298 5.73 2.86 9.81
N ASN A 299 5.58 1.88 8.92
CA ASN A 299 5.61 0.45 9.27
C ASN A 299 6.96 -0.10 9.72
N GLY A 300 8.03 0.72 9.70
CA GLY A 300 9.38 0.37 10.18
C GLY A 300 9.62 0.62 11.67
N VAL A 301 8.65 1.15 12.42
CA VAL A 301 8.82 1.58 13.81
C VAL A 301 7.85 0.82 14.73
N ILE A 302 8.38 0.17 15.76
CA ILE A 302 7.58 -0.61 16.75
C ILE A 302 6.46 0.23 17.39
N SER A 303 6.70 1.53 17.58
CA SER A 303 5.70 2.45 18.13
C SER A 303 4.59 2.84 17.16
N SER A 304 4.65 2.42 15.91
CA SER A 304 3.60 2.71 14.92
C SER A 304 2.36 1.83 15.10
N LEU A 305 1.33 2.07 14.26
CA LEU A 305 0.03 1.43 14.38
C LEU A 305 0.10 -0.06 14.02
N ALA A 306 -0.01 -0.93 15.02
CA ALA A 306 -0.16 -2.39 14.90
C ALA A 306 0.70 -3.03 13.78
N CYS A 307 1.99 -2.73 13.75
CA CYS A 307 2.93 -3.20 12.72
C CYS A 307 3.93 -4.25 13.22
N VAL A 308 3.86 -4.64 14.52
CA VAL A 308 4.79 -5.61 15.11
C VAL A 308 4.36 -7.03 14.75
N HIS A 309 5.33 -7.85 14.35
CA HIS A 309 5.15 -9.28 14.04
C HIS A 309 4.40 -9.99 15.17
N PRO A 310 3.48 -10.92 14.87
CA PRO A 310 2.67 -11.60 15.90
C PRO A 310 3.52 -12.26 16.98
N GLY A 311 4.63 -12.91 16.61
CA GLY A 311 5.48 -13.70 17.50
C GLY A 311 4.80 -14.98 17.99
N ARG A 312 5.60 -15.89 18.56
CA ARG A 312 5.10 -17.12 19.18
C ARG A 312 5.60 -17.19 20.63
N PRO A 313 4.80 -17.69 21.57
CA PRO A 313 5.24 -17.85 22.95
C PRO A 313 6.34 -18.91 23.07
N TYR A 314 7.29 -18.67 23.94
CA TYR A 314 8.29 -19.64 24.39
C TYR A 314 8.66 -19.41 25.85
N ILE A 315 9.19 -20.42 26.51
CA ILE A 315 9.67 -20.31 27.88
C ILE A 315 11.19 -20.09 27.85
N ASN A 316 11.67 -19.03 28.52
CA ASN A 316 13.10 -18.77 28.65
C ASN A 316 13.73 -19.67 29.77
N GLN A 317 15.05 -19.57 29.93
CA GLN A 317 15.78 -20.34 30.96
C GLN A 317 15.36 -20.03 32.40
N ASN A 318 14.77 -18.86 32.65
CA ASN A 318 14.28 -18.43 33.95
C ASN A 318 12.83 -18.86 34.23
N GLY A 319 12.16 -19.54 33.28
CA GLY A 319 10.77 -19.92 33.40
C GLY A 319 9.76 -18.84 32.97
N ASP A 320 10.22 -17.69 32.45
CA ASP A 320 9.32 -16.64 31.99
C ASP A 320 8.78 -16.93 30.60
N THR A 321 7.50 -16.61 30.37
CA THR A 321 6.90 -16.66 29.02
C THR A 321 7.29 -15.40 28.23
N LEU A 322 8.03 -15.61 27.16
CA LEU A 322 8.42 -14.56 26.20
C LEU A 322 7.83 -14.85 24.80
N TYR A 323 7.92 -13.86 23.92
CA TYR A 323 7.39 -13.96 22.54
C TYR A 323 8.50 -13.69 21.53
N SER A 324 8.61 -14.59 20.55
CA SER A 324 9.59 -14.48 19.45
C SER A 324 9.35 -13.26 18.56
N ASP A 325 10.28 -13.00 17.65
CA ASP A 325 10.13 -11.94 16.63
C ASP A 325 9.68 -10.59 17.21
N PRO A 326 10.40 -10.02 18.19
CA PRO A 326 10.04 -8.73 18.78
C PRO A 326 10.45 -7.56 17.85
N ARG A 327 9.88 -7.54 16.65
CA ARG A 327 10.25 -6.69 15.51
C ARG A 327 9.04 -6.32 14.64
N VAL A 328 9.21 -5.33 13.80
CA VAL A 328 8.27 -5.09 12.70
C VAL A 328 8.45 -6.14 11.60
N LEU A 329 7.54 -6.17 10.63
CA LEU A 329 7.67 -7.04 9.46
C LEU A 329 8.94 -6.70 8.67
N THR A 330 9.59 -7.72 8.09
CA THR A 330 10.67 -7.54 7.12
C THR A 330 10.12 -6.99 5.79
N ILE A 331 11.00 -6.53 4.89
CA ILE A 331 10.58 -6.13 3.55
C ILE A 331 9.96 -7.30 2.79
N TYR A 332 10.47 -8.52 2.97
CA TYR A 332 9.89 -9.70 2.33
C TYR A 332 8.48 -10.02 2.83
N GLU A 333 8.25 -9.95 4.14
CA GLU A 333 6.92 -10.10 4.71
C GLU A 333 5.97 -8.99 4.24
N LEU A 334 6.49 -7.76 4.04
CA LEU A 334 5.70 -6.67 3.47
C LEU A 334 5.33 -6.93 2.00
N LEU A 335 6.22 -7.53 1.18
CA LEU A 335 5.87 -7.95 -0.19
C LEU A 335 4.68 -8.90 -0.17
N ILE A 336 4.69 -9.88 0.75
CA ILE A 336 3.60 -10.86 0.90
C ILE A 336 2.29 -10.17 1.29
N VAL A 337 2.28 -9.36 2.34
CA VAL A 337 1.04 -8.74 2.85
C VAL A 337 0.52 -7.60 1.96
N MET A 338 1.37 -7.03 1.11
CA MET A 338 0.98 -6.12 0.04
C MET A 338 0.62 -6.85 -1.26
N SER A 339 0.75 -8.18 -1.26
CA SER A 339 0.50 -9.06 -2.41
C SER A 339 1.29 -8.66 -3.66
N LEU A 340 2.49 -8.13 -3.48
CA LEU A 340 3.44 -7.86 -4.55
C LEU A 340 4.06 -9.18 -5.04
N PRO A 341 4.51 -9.27 -6.30
CA PRO A 341 5.34 -10.38 -6.74
C PRO A 341 6.56 -10.53 -5.81
N LEU A 342 6.84 -11.76 -5.34
CA LEU A 342 7.94 -11.99 -4.38
C LEU A 342 9.32 -11.68 -4.98
N ASN A 343 9.42 -11.68 -6.30
CA ASN A 343 10.59 -11.29 -7.08
C ASN A 343 10.47 -9.87 -7.66
N TRP A 344 9.56 -9.03 -7.14
CA TRP A 344 9.40 -7.65 -7.61
C TRP A 344 10.74 -6.92 -7.60
N PRO A 345 11.15 -6.28 -8.71
CA PRO A 345 12.53 -5.88 -8.91
C PRO A 345 12.86 -4.56 -8.19
N ILE A 346 12.88 -4.59 -6.85
CA ILE A 346 13.26 -3.45 -6.02
C ILE A 346 14.69 -3.01 -6.38
N PRO A 347 14.91 -1.74 -6.80
CA PRO A 347 16.22 -1.23 -7.15
C PRO A 347 17.21 -1.29 -5.98
N GLN A 348 18.49 -1.58 -6.28
CA GLN A 348 19.51 -1.75 -5.24
C GLN A 348 19.85 -0.46 -4.47
N TRP A 349 19.64 0.70 -5.08
CA TRP A 349 19.87 1.99 -4.44
C TRP A 349 18.76 2.38 -3.44
N ALA A 350 17.57 1.77 -3.53
CA ALA A 350 16.46 2.09 -2.66
C ALA A 350 16.74 1.59 -1.23
N ASN A 351 16.80 2.50 -0.28
CA ASN A 351 16.99 2.16 1.12
C ASN A 351 15.70 1.66 1.77
N GLU A 352 15.83 0.95 2.89
CA GLU A 352 14.72 0.33 3.60
C GLU A 352 13.62 1.35 4.02
N THR A 353 14.01 2.53 4.47
CA THR A 353 13.06 3.57 4.92
C THR A 353 12.18 4.05 3.76
N PHE A 354 12.79 4.26 2.59
CA PHE A 354 12.08 4.63 1.37
C PHE A 354 11.13 3.51 0.92
N ILE A 355 11.61 2.26 0.84
CA ILE A 355 10.80 1.09 0.46
C ILE A 355 9.58 0.96 1.38
N ARG A 356 9.77 1.04 2.70
CA ARG A 356 8.68 0.97 3.67
C ARG A 356 7.64 2.07 3.50
N LYS A 357 8.10 3.30 3.24
CA LYS A 357 7.23 4.46 3.02
C LYS A 357 6.33 4.24 1.80
N VAL A 358 6.90 3.91 0.64
CA VAL A 358 6.14 3.73 -0.60
C VAL A 358 5.21 2.51 -0.54
N PHE A 359 5.57 1.43 0.16
CA PHE A 359 4.68 0.29 0.40
C PHE A 359 3.46 0.69 1.22
N GLY A 360 3.64 1.50 2.26
CA GLY A 360 2.53 1.98 3.09
C GLY A 360 1.54 2.89 2.36
N GLU A 361 1.99 3.56 1.31
CA GLU A 361 1.15 4.44 0.47
C GLU A 361 0.40 3.66 -0.62
N GLY A 362 1.00 2.58 -1.14
CA GLY A 362 0.46 1.84 -2.28
C GLY A 362 -0.85 1.09 -1.98
N ILE A 363 -1.60 0.82 -3.03
CA ILE A 363 -2.71 -0.14 -3.02
C ILE A 363 -2.14 -1.56 -3.22
N PRO A 364 -2.64 -2.60 -2.51
CA PRO A 364 -2.17 -3.97 -2.73
C PRO A 364 -2.35 -4.43 -4.17
N SER A 365 -1.28 -4.93 -4.77
CA SER A 365 -1.23 -5.21 -6.21
C SER A 365 -2.22 -6.27 -6.65
N ASN A 366 -2.44 -7.33 -5.84
CA ASN A 366 -3.41 -8.38 -6.19
C ASN A 366 -4.86 -7.87 -6.21
N LEU A 367 -5.19 -6.88 -5.36
CA LEU A 367 -6.52 -6.27 -5.41
C LEU A 367 -6.77 -5.60 -6.76
N VAL A 368 -5.78 -4.87 -7.28
CA VAL A 368 -5.86 -4.24 -8.61
C VAL A 368 -5.92 -5.31 -9.70
N LYS A 369 -5.11 -6.37 -9.59
CA LYS A 369 -5.13 -7.52 -10.50
C LYS A 369 -6.53 -8.13 -10.62
N GLU A 370 -7.16 -8.47 -9.49
CA GLU A 370 -8.48 -9.10 -9.46
C GLU A 370 -9.55 -8.18 -10.10
N ILE A 371 -9.52 -6.88 -9.80
CA ILE A 371 -10.45 -5.90 -10.40
C ILE A 371 -10.24 -5.81 -11.93
N MET A 372 -9.00 -5.76 -12.40
CA MET A 372 -8.68 -5.70 -13.82
C MET A 372 -9.06 -6.99 -14.55
N MET A 373 -8.91 -8.16 -13.92
CA MET A 373 -9.32 -9.45 -14.50
C MET A 373 -10.80 -9.48 -14.84
N VAL A 374 -11.68 -8.86 -14.02
CA VAL A 374 -13.12 -8.77 -14.33
C VAL A 374 -13.36 -8.00 -15.62
N LEU A 375 -12.71 -6.86 -15.80
CA LEU A 375 -12.81 -6.08 -17.05
C LEU A 375 -12.36 -6.90 -18.25
N LEU A 376 -11.17 -7.51 -18.18
CA LEU A 376 -10.57 -8.24 -19.28
C LEU A 376 -11.39 -9.48 -19.66
N GLN A 377 -11.94 -10.19 -18.67
CA GLN A 377 -12.84 -11.33 -18.92
C GLN A 377 -14.12 -10.90 -19.62
N ASN A 378 -14.71 -9.76 -19.22
CA ASN A 378 -15.93 -9.27 -19.86
C ASN A 378 -15.68 -8.76 -21.29
N LEU A 379 -14.56 -8.08 -21.52
CA LEU A 379 -14.11 -7.72 -22.87
C LEU A 379 -13.90 -8.96 -23.76
N SER A 380 -13.40 -10.07 -23.19
CA SER A 380 -13.19 -11.32 -23.93
C SER A 380 -14.49 -12.01 -24.35
N LYS A 381 -15.56 -11.86 -23.57
CA LYS A 381 -16.89 -12.40 -23.89
C LYS A 381 -17.56 -11.63 -25.02
N GLU A 382 -17.39 -10.31 -25.07
CA GLU A 382 -17.99 -9.47 -26.11
C GLU A 382 -17.28 -9.59 -27.47
N ALA A 383 -16.02 -10.02 -27.48
CA ALA A 383 -15.28 -10.23 -28.74
C ALA A 383 -15.58 -11.59 -29.44
N LYS A 384 -16.38 -12.46 -28.80
CA LYS A 384 -16.85 -13.73 -29.32
C LYS A 384 -18.27 -13.62 -29.82
#